data_aab45ef6fd39ada1cc9e09fe75ffbf71
#
_entry.id   aab45ef6fd39ada1cc9e09fe75ffbf71
#
_cell.length_a   1.000
_cell.length_b   1.000
_cell.length_c   1.000
_cell.angle_alpha   90.00
_cell.angle_beta   90.00
_cell.angle_gamma   90.00
#
_symmetry.space_group_name_H-M   'P 1'
#
loop_
_entity.id
_entity.type
_entity.pdbx_description
1 polymer ?
#
loop_
_entity_poly.entity_id
_entity_poly.type
_entity_poly.pdbx_seq_one_letter_code
_entity_poly.pdbx_strand_id
1 'polypeptide(L)'
;MIELVRRLSEDYRSDPDIYLQKEVLTYSIEGKPIPMLTITSHDGKTSVSEERISNSLFPECIIENRPFKFKKPVVIVTCRVHPGETPSSYALEGFLEFLLNRTDVRAALLRKLFSFIVVPMMNPDGVYKGMYRM
;
A
#
# COMPACT_ATOMS: atom_id res chain seq x y z
N MET A 1 8.75 9.05 2.03
CA MET A 1 7.92 7.85 1.75
C MET A 1 7.32 7.23 3.02
N ILE A 2 8.09 6.83 4.02
CA ILE A 2 7.56 6.24 5.27
C ILE A 2 6.59 7.20 5.98
N GLU A 3 6.95 8.47 6.09
CA GLU A 3 6.10 9.49 6.69
C GLU A 3 4.81 9.74 5.88
N LEU A 4 4.89 9.74 4.56
CA LEU A 4 3.72 9.81 3.69
C LEU A 4 2.75 8.65 3.97
N VAL A 5 3.27 7.43 4.01
CA VAL A 5 2.46 6.22 4.29
C VAL A 5 1.81 6.29 5.67
N ARG A 6 2.53 6.79 6.70
CA ARG A 6 1.98 6.99 8.04
C ARG A 6 0.82 7.98 8.00
N ARG A 7 1.04 9.18 7.45
CA ARG A 7 0.04 10.23 7.31
C ARG A 7 -1.21 9.73 6.57
N LEU A 8 -1.04 9.11 5.42
CA LEU A 8 -2.17 8.58 4.65
C LEU A 8 -2.98 7.55 5.45
N SER A 9 -2.31 6.66 6.20
CA SER A 9 -3.02 5.66 7.01
C SER A 9 -3.81 6.27 8.17
N GLU A 10 -3.40 7.43 8.66
CA GLU A 10 -4.13 8.17 9.71
C GLU A 10 -5.29 8.97 9.09
N ASP A 11 -5.04 9.70 7.99
CA ASP A 11 -6.02 10.57 7.34
C ASP A 11 -7.22 9.81 6.75
N TYR A 12 -7.02 8.54 6.34
CA TYR A 12 -8.05 7.72 5.70
C TYR A 12 -8.55 6.55 6.56
N ARG A 13 -8.15 6.47 7.83
CA ARG A 13 -8.50 5.35 8.74
C ARG A 13 -10.01 5.06 8.82
N SER A 14 -10.83 6.08 8.76
CA SER A 14 -12.29 6.01 8.88
C SER A 14 -12.99 6.81 7.79
N ASP A 15 -12.36 6.91 6.63
CA ASP A 15 -12.94 7.62 5.50
C ASP A 15 -14.20 6.88 5.00
N PRO A 16 -15.35 7.57 4.78
CA PRO A 16 -16.59 6.91 4.40
C PRO A 16 -16.58 6.37 2.98
N ASP A 17 -15.76 6.93 2.08
CA ASP A 17 -15.75 6.60 0.65
C ASP A 17 -14.51 5.79 0.24
N ILE A 18 -13.41 5.97 0.98
CA ILE A 18 -12.12 5.37 0.65
C ILE A 18 -11.71 4.38 1.73
N TYR A 19 -11.56 3.12 1.33
CA TYR A 19 -10.95 2.11 2.16
C TYR A 19 -9.43 2.17 1.99
N LEU A 20 -8.71 2.46 3.06
CA LEU A 20 -7.26 2.41 3.10
C LEU A 20 -6.80 1.63 4.33
N GLN A 21 -6.07 0.55 4.08
CA GLN A 21 -5.48 -0.29 5.13
C GLN A 21 -3.96 -0.39 4.92
N LYS A 22 -3.21 -0.12 5.98
CA LYS A 22 -1.75 -0.28 6.00
C LYS A 22 -1.37 -1.55 6.75
N GLU A 23 -0.39 -2.28 6.22
CA GLU A 23 0.22 -3.45 6.84
C GLU A 23 1.74 -3.42 6.67
N VAL A 24 2.44 -4.25 7.41
CA VAL A 24 3.84 -4.62 7.12
C VAL A 24 3.80 -5.90 6.29
N LEU A 25 4.20 -5.81 5.01
CA LEU A 25 4.27 -6.95 4.11
C LEU A 25 5.29 -7.98 4.60
N THR A 26 6.48 -7.51 4.92
CA THR A 26 7.59 -8.30 5.47
C THR A 26 8.66 -7.34 6.02
N TYR A 27 9.73 -7.92 6.58
CA TYR A 27 10.94 -7.17 6.91
C TYR A 27 12.04 -7.44 5.88
N SER A 28 12.84 -6.41 5.60
CA SER A 28 14.04 -6.55 4.79
C SER A 28 15.09 -7.42 5.49
N ILE A 29 16.19 -7.74 4.79
CA ILE A 29 17.31 -8.52 5.34
C ILE A 29 17.88 -7.84 6.60
N GLU A 30 17.89 -6.49 6.64
CA GLU A 30 18.37 -5.73 7.80
C GLU A 30 17.26 -5.38 8.81
N GLY A 31 16.11 -6.02 8.72
CA GLY A 31 15.02 -5.85 9.67
C GLY A 31 14.20 -4.57 9.50
N LYS A 32 14.28 -3.89 8.35
CA LYS A 32 13.44 -2.70 8.08
C LYS A 32 12.06 -3.12 7.56
N PRO A 33 10.96 -2.54 8.07
CA PRO A 33 9.63 -2.88 7.61
C PRO A 33 9.42 -2.45 6.16
N ILE A 34 8.80 -3.33 5.37
CA ILE A 34 8.32 -3.03 4.02
C ILE A 34 6.82 -2.81 4.11
N PRO A 35 6.34 -1.56 4.06
CA PRO A 35 4.93 -1.28 4.18
C PRO A 35 4.17 -1.66 2.92
N MET A 36 2.91 -2.03 3.09
CA MET A 36 1.95 -2.28 2.03
C MET A 36 0.65 -1.54 2.33
N LEU A 37 0.06 -0.94 1.31
CA LEU A 37 -1.25 -0.29 1.39
C LEU A 37 -2.25 -1.06 0.53
N THR A 38 -3.44 -1.29 1.08
CA THR A 38 -4.62 -1.70 0.32
C THR A 38 -5.53 -0.49 0.16
N ILE A 39 -5.80 -0.06 -1.07
CA ILE A 39 -6.59 1.13 -1.39
C ILE A 39 -7.71 0.77 -2.35
N THR A 40 -8.96 1.08 -1.99
CA THR A 40 -10.14 0.83 -2.82
C THR A 40 -11.32 1.68 -2.32
N SER A 41 -12.52 1.53 -2.88
CA SER A 41 -13.76 1.99 -2.24
C SER A 41 -14.37 0.88 -1.40
N HIS A 42 -15.37 1.20 -0.58
CA HIS A 42 -16.09 0.19 0.22
C HIS A 42 -17.00 -0.73 -0.60
N ASP A 43 -17.21 -0.46 -1.88
CA ASP A 43 -17.97 -1.34 -2.78
C ASP A 43 -17.33 -2.72 -2.89
N GLY A 44 -18.14 -3.76 -2.87
CA GLY A 44 -17.70 -5.15 -3.01
C GLY A 44 -16.90 -5.69 -1.82
N LYS A 45 -16.85 -4.95 -0.71
CA LYS A 45 -16.27 -5.41 0.57
C LYS A 45 -17.04 -6.65 1.05
N THR A 46 -16.28 -7.65 1.49
CA THR A 46 -16.85 -8.85 2.13
C THR A 46 -16.69 -8.77 3.66
N SER A 47 -17.30 -9.70 4.38
CA SER A 47 -17.09 -9.88 5.82
C SER A 47 -15.84 -10.70 6.16
N VAL A 48 -15.10 -11.15 5.14
CA VAL A 48 -13.93 -12.02 5.29
C VAL A 48 -12.66 -11.21 5.09
N SER A 49 -11.71 -11.34 6.01
CA SER A 49 -10.38 -10.75 5.87
C SER A 49 -9.47 -11.61 4.99
N GLU A 50 -8.44 -10.97 4.43
CA GLU A 50 -7.40 -11.66 3.68
C GLU A 50 -6.65 -12.64 4.56
N GLU A 51 -6.32 -13.81 4.01
CA GLU A 51 -5.56 -14.83 4.71
C GLU A 51 -4.06 -14.51 4.69
N ARG A 52 -3.33 -15.04 5.67
CA ARG A 52 -1.89 -15.02 5.65
C ARG A 52 -1.37 -16.10 4.71
N ILE A 53 -0.74 -15.69 3.61
CA ILE A 53 -0.28 -16.61 2.55
C ILE A 53 0.96 -17.41 3.00
N SER A 54 1.83 -16.82 3.83
CA SER A 54 3.10 -17.40 4.25
C SER A 54 3.52 -16.90 5.62
N ASN A 55 4.28 -17.70 6.35
CA ASN A 55 4.85 -17.31 7.65
C ASN A 55 5.90 -16.19 7.53
N SER A 56 6.50 -15.99 6.37
CA SER A 56 7.44 -14.90 6.10
C SER A 56 6.75 -13.58 5.69
N LEU A 57 5.46 -13.63 5.37
CA LEU A 57 4.67 -12.45 5.00
C LEU A 57 3.74 -12.06 6.14
N PHE A 58 3.50 -10.77 6.26
CA PHE A 58 2.61 -10.20 7.28
C PHE A 58 2.99 -10.61 8.70
N PRO A 59 4.23 -10.34 9.12
CA PRO A 59 4.76 -10.81 10.41
C PRO A 59 4.01 -10.21 11.61
N GLU A 60 3.41 -9.04 11.45
CA GLU A 60 2.60 -8.36 12.47
C GLU A 60 1.10 -8.72 12.38
N CYS A 61 0.78 -9.81 11.66
CA CYS A 61 -0.59 -10.22 11.42
C CYS A 61 -1.28 -10.68 12.71
N ILE A 62 -2.11 -9.81 13.22
CA ILE A 62 -3.28 -10.20 14.01
C ILE A 62 -4.40 -10.33 12.99
N ILE A 63 -5.11 -11.46 12.95
CA ILE A 63 -6.16 -11.76 11.95
C ILE A 63 -7.15 -10.60 11.82
N GLU A 64 -7.46 -9.93 12.92
CA GLU A 64 -8.34 -8.76 13.00
C GLU A 64 -7.82 -7.50 12.29
N ASN A 65 -6.51 -7.44 12.00
CA ASN A 65 -5.86 -6.28 11.37
C ASN A 65 -5.56 -6.48 9.88
N ARG A 66 -5.94 -7.64 9.31
CA ARG A 66 -5.81 -7.87 7.87
C ARG A 66 -6.89 -7.10 7.10
N PRO A 67 -6.60 -6.60 5.87
CA PRO A 67 -7.64 -5.99 5.04
C PRO A 67 -8.76 -6.97 4.73
N PHE A 68 -9.95 -6.44 4.49
CA PHE A 68 -11.05 -7.26 4.02
C PHE A 68 -10.83 -7.69 2.57
N LYS A 69 -11.40 -8.86 2.20
CA LYS A 69 -11.48 -9.29 0.81
C LYS A 69 -12.51 -8.43 0.06
N PHE A 70 -12.18 -8.08 -1.17
CA PHE A 70 -13.06 -7.34 -2.07
C PHE A 70 -13.36 -8.15 -3.32
N LYS A 71 -14.60 -8.10 -3.80
CA LYS A 71 -15.00 -8.71 -5.08
C LYS A 71 -14.60 -7.82 -6.26
N LYS A 72 -13.30 -7.55 -6.39
CA LYS A 72 -12.72 -6.66 -7.41
C LYS A 72 -11.41 -7.24 -7.94
N PRO A 73 -11.06 -6.95 -9.20
CA PRO A 73 -9.70 -7.20 -9.69
C PRO A 73 -8.66 -6.43 -8.87
N VAL A 74 -7.49 -7.03 -8.71
CA VAL A 74 -6.37 -6.45 -7.95
C VAL A 74 -5.35 -5.87 -8.93
N VAL A 75 -4.93 -4.64 -8.65
CA VAL A 75 -3.79 -3.98 -9.31
C VAL A 75 -2.66 -3.83 -8.31
N ILE A 76 -1.49 -4.38 -8.61
CA ILE A 76 -0.32 -4.31 -7.74
C ILE A 76 0.63 -3.23 -8.31
N VAL A 77 1.01 -2.29 -7.45
CA VAL A 77 1.95 -1.21 -7.76
C VAL A 77 3.13 -1.31 -6.80
N THR A 78 4.33 -1.48 -7.33
CA THR A 78 5.57 -1.53 -6.54
C THR A 78 6.49 -0.37 -6.90
N CYS A 79 7.29 0.09 -5.93
CA CYS A 79 8.19 1.20 -6.10
C CYS A 79 9.52 0.95 -5.41
N ARG A 80 10.60 1.60 -5.87
CA ARG A 80 11.94 1.56 -5.27
C ARG A 80 12.52 0.15 -5.14
N VAL A 81 12.38 -0.66 -6.19
CA VAL A 81 13.11 -1.93 -6.31
C VAL A 81 14.60 -1.65 -6.40
N HIS A 82 15.01 -0.69 -7.25
CA HIS A 82 16.36 -0.15 -7.26
C HIS A 82 16.43 1.12 -6.39
N PRO A 83 17.31 1.16 -5.40
CA PRO A 83 17.30 2.24 -4.41
C PRO A 83 17.65 3.63 -4.97
N GLY A 84 18.46 3.72 -6.03
CA GLY A 84 18.83 4.99 -6.67
C GLY A 84 17.74 5.59 -7.58
N GLU A 85 16.68 4.88 -7.88
CA GLU A 85 15.59 5.35 -8.75
C GLU A 85 14.62 6.27 -8.00
N THR A 86 15.13 7.39 -7.50
CA THR A 86 14.37 8.38 -6.73
C THR A 86 13.14 8.94 -7.45
N PRO A 87 13.14 9.15 -8.80
CA PRO A 87 11.95 9.62 -9.51
C PRO A 87 10.71 8.74 -9.32
N SER A 88 10.91 7.43 -9.11
CA SER A 88 9.79 6.51 -8.88
C SER A 88 9.01 6.83 -7.60
N SER A 89 9.66 7.38 -6.57
CA SER A 89 8.98 7.82 -5.35
C SER A 89 8.05 9.01 -5.61
N TYR A 90 8.48 9.98 -6.41
CA TYR A 90 7.66 11.14 -6.78
C TYR A 90 6.50 10.75 -7.70
N ALA A 91 6.75 9.83 -8.65
CA ALA A 91 5.69 9.31 -9.50
C ALA A 91 4.64 8.57 -8.67
N LEU A 92 5.06 7.77 -7.68
CA LEU A 92 4.15 7.10 -6.77
C LEU A 92 3.38 8.08 -5.88
N GLU A 93 4.02 9.13 -5.40
CA GLU A 93 3.36 10.17 -4.60
C GLU A 93 2.23 10.83 -5.39
N GLY A 94 2.50 11.27 -6.63
CA GLY A 94 1.48 11.82 -7.51
C GLY A 94 0.37 10.82 -7.86
N PHE A 95 0.71 9.54 -8.03
CA PHE A 95 -0.29 8.47 -8.22
C PHE A 95 -1.19 8.32 -6.99
N LEU A 96 -0.62 8.32 -5.78
CA LEU A 96 -1.39 8.22 -4.54
C LEU A 96 -2.26 9.46 -4.30
N GLU A 97 -1.74 10.66 -4.56
CA GLU A 97 -2.50 11.91 -4.48
C GLU A 97 -3.71 11.87 -5.44
N PHE A 98 -3.50 11.41 -6.68
CA PHE A 98 -4.60 11.22 -7.63
C PHE A 98 -5.58 10.15 -7.14
N LEU A 99 -5.09 8.96 -6.81
CA LEU A 99 -5.95 7.83 -6.43
C LEU A 99 -6.78 8.12 -5.18
N LEU A 100 -6.27 8.92 -4.24
CA LEU A 100 -6.93 9.29 -2.99
C LEU A 100 -7.71 10.61 -3.09
N ASN A 101 -7.75 11.24 -4.26
CA ASN A 101 -8.54 12.46 -4.45
C ASN A 101 -10.03 12.15 -4.34
N ARG A 102 -10.70 12.81 -3.37
CA ARG A 102 -12.13 12.60 -3.09
C ARG A 102 -13.03 13.22 -4.14
N THR A 103 -12.58 14.25 -4.84
CA THR A 103 -13.39 15.02 -5.80
C THR A 103 -13.17 14.61 -7.24
N ASP A 104 -12.12 13.86 -7.55
CA ASP A 104 -11.85 13.39 -8.92
C ASP A 104 -12.70 12.15 -9.22
N VAL A 105 -13.61 12.28 -10.17
CA VAL A 105 -14.54 11.22 -10.58
C VAL A 105 -13.82 10.00 -11.18
N ARG A 106 -12.63 10.21 -11.80
CA ARG A 106 -11.82 9.13 -12.37
C ARG A 106 -11.18 8.30 -11.26
N ALA A 107 -10.64 8.96 -10.23
CA ALA A 107 -10.09 8.31 -9.06
C ALA A 107 -11.18 7.52 -8.32
N ALA A 108 -12.36 8.10 -8.14
CA ALA A 108 -13.51 7.41 -7.55
C ALA A 108 -13.91 6.16 -8.35
N LEU A 109 -13.97 6.26 -9.69
CA LEU A 109 -14.27 5.15 -10.57
C LEU A 109 -13.21 4.04 -10.48
N LEU A 110 -11.92 4.39 -10.47
CA LEU A 110 -10.84 3.42 -10.30
C LEU A 110 -10.94 2.65 -8.98
N ARG A 111 -11.16 3.35 -7.87
CA ARG A 111 -11.36 2.71 -6.56
C ARG A 111 -12.63 1.85 -6.52
N LYS A 112 -13.67 2.23 -7.26
CA LYS A 112 -14.90 1.44 -7.37
C LYS A 112 -14.67 0.13 -8.12
N LEU A 113 -13.87 0.15 -9.18
CA LEU A 113 -13.64 -1.00 -10.06
C LEU A 113 -12.52 -1.92 -9.61
N PHE A 114 -11.50 -1.40 -8.92
CA PHE A 114 -10.28 -2.12 -8.57
C PHE A 114 -9.92 -2.01 -7.09
N SER A 115 -9.20 -3.01 -6.60
CA SER A 115 -8.42 -2.93 -5.35
C SER A 115 -6.95 -2.73 -5.70
N PHE A 116 -6.34 -1.68 -5.17
CA PHE A 116 -4.92 -1.38 -5.38
C PHE A 116 -4.11 -1.87 -4.19
N ILE A 117 -3.11 -2.71 -4.46
CA ILE A 117 -2.09 -3.10 -3.49
C ILE A 117 -0.84 -2.32 -3.84
N VAL A 118 -0.39 -1.45 -2.96
CA VAL A 118 0.75 -0.57 -3.19
C VAL A 118 1.87 -0.89 -2.22
N VAL A 119 3.06 -1.22 -2.75
CA VAL A 119 4.29 -1.42 -1.96
C VAL A 119 5.25 -0.26 -2.29
N PRO A 120 5.26 0.80 -1.48
CA PRO A 120 5.93 2.06 -1.82
C PRO A 120 7.45 2.01 -1.71
N MET A 121 8.01 0.99 -1.08
CA MET A 121 9.45 0.86 -0.83
C MET A 121 9.85 -0.62 -0.78
N MET A 122 10.25 -1.17 -1.94
CA MET A 122 10.64 -2.58 -2.04
C MET A 122 12.05 -2.85 -1.47
N ASN A 123 12.94 -1.86 -1.54
CA ASN A 123 14.33 -2.00 -1.11
C ASN A 123 14.73 -0.91 -0.08
N PRO A 124 14.20 -0.99 1.16
CA PRO A 124 14.51 0.01 2.19
C PRO A 124 15.98 -0.04 2.63
N ASP A 125 16.66 -1.18 2.54
CA ASP A 125 18.07 -1.32 2.95
C ASP A 125 18.99 -0.56 2.01
N GLY A 126 18.82 -0.73 0.71
CA GLY A 126 19.60 -0.02 -0.28
C GLY A 126 19.34 1.50 -0.25
N VAL A 127 18.09 1.91 -0.03
CA VAL A 127 17.75 3.34 0.12
C VAL A 127 18.40 3.93 1.36
N TYR A 128 18.36 3.24 2.49
CA TYR A 128 18.98 3.70 3.74
C TYR A 128 20.51 3.85 3.62
N LYS A 129 21.15 2.95 2.89
CA LYS A 129 22.61 2.97 2.62
C LYS A 129 23.02 3.94 1.50
N GLY A 130 22.08 4.59 0.84
CA GLY A 130 22.37 5.49 -0.28
C GLY A 130 22.94 4.78 -1.51
N MET A 131 22.63 3.50 -1.69
CA MET A 131 23.10 2.73 -2.84
C MET A 131 22.33 3.08 -4.11
N TYR A 132 22.99 2.97 -5.26
CA TYR A 132 22.33 3.16 -6.55
C TYR A 132 21.58 1.87 -6.98
N ARG A 133 22.24 0.72 -6.87
CA ARG A 133 21.70 -0.63 -7.11
C ARG A 133 22.27 -1.63 -6.11
N MET A 134 21.47 -2.62 -5.79
CA MET A 134 21.84 -3.84 -5.08
C MET A 134 21.29 -5.02 -5.85
#